data_7fe24384bc9805686341afe8afb39216
#
_entry.id   7fe24384bc9805686341afe8afb39216
#
_cell.length_a   1.000
_cell.length_b   1.000
_cell.length_c   1.000
_cell.angle_alpha   90.00
_cell.angle_beta   90.00
_cell.angle_gamma   90.00
#
_symmetry.space_group_name_H-M   'P 1'
#
loop_
_entity.id
_entity.type
_entity.pdbx_description
1 polymer ?
#
loop_
_entity_poly.entity_id
_entity_poly.type
_entity_poly.pdbx_seq_one_letter_code
_entity_poly.pdbx_strand_id
1 'polypeptide(L)'
;MKKNSIATLAIVALTAVSALAAVAPAQAADFSVTADKTQNLTIAGDVVTVTANNVPAGQGIYLRLCAGTLADAAKGRPADCVGMDKTVWASTDAGSLSQHASDATKPLQVPVVAQFTSGDKTIDCTKVACGIHVRRDHLGGSTDFSLDRFIPLTFGA
;
A
#
# COMPACT_ATOMS: atom_id res chain seq x y z
N MET A 1 -12.82 -33.85 85.75
CA MET A 1 -12.16 -33.96 84.44
C MET A 1 -12.94 -33.18 83.44
N LYS A 2 -12.49 -31.97 83.07
CA LYS A 2 -13.18 -31.05 82.12
C LYS A 2 -12.52 -31.23 80.76
N LYS A 3 -13.27 -31.64 79.75
CA LYS A 3 -12.84 -31.69 78.38
C LYS A 3 -13.11 -30.32 77.71
N ASN A 4 -12.09 -29.65 77.32
CA ASN A 4 -12.18 -28.44 76.50
C ASN A 4 -12.27 -28.83 75.00
N SER A 5 -13.37 -28.50 74.36
CA SER A 5 -13.49 -28.62 72.88
C SER A 5 -13.05 -27.31 72.27
N ILE A 6 -12.01 -27.35 71.45
CA ILE A 6 -11.56 -26.22 70.66
C ILE A 6 -12.25 -26.29 69.29
N ALA A 7 -13.07 -25.27 69.02
CA ALA A 7 -13.74 -25.10 67.73
C ALA A 7 -12.74 -24.37 66.77
N THR A 8 -12.39 -25.07 65.70
CA THR A 8 -11.50 -24.50 64.66
C THR A 8 -12.41 -23.76 63.64
N LEU A 9 -12.28 -22.42 63.59
CA LEU A 9 -12.91 -21.62 62.51
C LEU A 9 -12.03 -21.72 61.25
N ALA A 10 -12.62 -22.30 60.20
CA ALA A 10 -12.02 -22.26 58.87
C ALA A 10 -12.44 -20.96 58.16
N ILE A 11 -11.46 -20.10 57.90
CA ILE A 11 -11.66 -18.87 57.06
C ILE A 11 -11.45 -19.27 55.61
N VAL A 12 -12.53 -19.25 54.84
CA VAL A 12 -12.50 -19.43 53.37
C VAL A 12 -12.21 -18.07 52.76
N ALA A 13 -10.97 -17.86 52.27
CA ALA A 13 -10.62 -16.70 51.52
C ALA A 13 -11.09 -16.87 50.05
N LEU A 14 -12.10 -16.13 49.61
CA LEU A 14 -12.49 -16.00 48.21
C LEU A 14 -11.50 -15.04 47.52
N THR A 15 -10.59 -15.58 46.71
CA THR A 15 -9.76 -14.78 45.79
C THR A 15 -10.56 -14.52 44.51
N ALA A 16 -11.05 -13.32 44.34
CA ALA A 16 -11.64 -12.84 43.08
C ALA A 16 -10.50 -12.64 42.06
N VAL A 17 -10.38 -13.53 41.09
CA VAL A 17 -9.49 -13.39 39.95
C VAL A 17 -10.18 -12.46 38.95
N SER A 18 -9.78 -11.17 38.92
CA SER A 18 -10.19 -10.23 37.88
C SER A 18 -9.44 -10.58 36.59
N ALA A 19 -10.12 -11.20 35.64
CA ALA A 19 -9.63 -11.41 34.30
C ALA A 19 -9.57 -10.05 33.58
N LEU A 20 -8.38 -9.44 33.48
CA LEU A 20 -8.12 -8.35 32.55
C LEU A 20 -8.18 -8.92 31.15
N ALA A 21 -9.28 -8.68 30.44
CA ALA A 21 -9.36 -8.91 29.01
C ALA A 21 -8.37 -7.96 28.33
N ALA A 22 -7.25 -8.48 27.87
CA ALA A 22 -6.33 -7.75 27.01
C ALA A 22 -7.05 -7.48 25.68
N VAL A 23 -7.45 -6.23 25.45
CA VAL A 23 -7.92 -5.79 24.14
C VAL A 23 -6.70 -5.84 23.21
N ALA A 24 -6.65 -6.83 22.32
CA ALA A 24 -5.64 -6.89 21.29
C ALA A 24 -5.76 -5.60 20.45
N PRO A 25 -4.64 -4.90 20.17
CA PRO A 25 -4.69 -3.75 19.28
C PRO A 25 -5.24 -4.21 17.93
N ALA A 26 -6.26 -3.50 17.44
CA ALA A 26 -6.77 -3.73 16.09
C ALA A 26 -5.58 -3.55 15.13
N GLN A 27 -5.17 -4.62 14.46
CA GLN A 27 -4.14 -4.54 13.44
C GLN A 27 -4.66 -3.61 12.35
N ALA A 28 -3.91 -2.55 12.04
CA ALA A 28 -4.22 -1.72 10.88
C ALA A 28 -4.24 -2.64 9.65
N ALA A 29 -5.32 -2.53 8.85
CA ALA A 29 -5.41 -3.33 7.63
C ALA A 29 -4.25 -2.98 6.70
N ASP A 30 -3.66 -4.00 6.07
CA ASP A 30 -2.50 -3.83 5.20
C ASP A 30 -2.82 -2.95 3.98
N PHE A 31 -1.88 -2.07 3.62
CA PHE A 31 -1.96 -1.30 2.38
C PHE A 31 -2.06 -2.21 1.17
N SER A 32 -3.01 -1.96 0.30
CA SER A 32 -3.19 -2.70 -0.94
C SER A 32 -3.65 -1.78 -2.09
N VAL A 33 -3.45 -2.24 -3.32
CA VAL A 33 -3.90 -1.56 -4.52
C VAL A 33 -4.60 -2.54 -5.44
N THR A 34 -5.66 -2.08 -6.11
CA THR A 34 -6.38 -2.82 -7.13
C THR A 34 -6.55 -1.96 -8.38
N ALA A 35 -6.68 -2.58 -9.55
CA ALA A 35 -6.92 -1.90 -10.81
C ALA A 35 -8.20 -2.41 -11.47
N ASP A 36 -8.91 -1.55 -12.16
CA ASP A 36 -10.14 -1.90 -12.90
C ASP A 36 -9.85 -2.80 -14.11
N LYS A 37 -8.69 -2.62 -14.74
CA LYS A 37 -8.21 -3.41 -15.88
C LYS A 37 -6.68 -3.50 -15.88
N THR A 38 -6.17 -4.63 -16.33
CA THR A 38 -4.71 -4.90 -16.38
C THR A 38 -4.28 -5.58 -17.67
N GLN A 39 -5.22 -5.95 -18.53
CA GLN A 39 -4.96 -6.71 -19.75
C GLN A 39 -5.61 -6.07 -20.95
N ASN A 40 -5.06 -6.34 -22.14
CA ASN A 40 -5.57 -5.85 -23.43
C ASN A 40 -5.71 -4.33 -23.46
N LEU A 41 -4.77 -3.62 -22.81
CA LEU A 41 -4.75 -2.16 -22.81
C LEU A 41 -4.41 -1.65 -24.21
N THR A 42 -4.99 -0.51 -24.59
CA THR A 42 -4.75 0.10 -25.90
C THR A 42 -3.31 0.56 -26.05
N ILE A 43 -2.65 0.17 -27.14
CA ILE A 43 -1.23 0.48 -27.41
C ILE A 43 -0.99 2.01 -27.45
N ALA A 44 -1.88 2.75 -28.10
CA ALA A 44 -1.79 4.21 -28.25
C ALA A 44 -1.96 4.98 -26.92
N GLY A 45 -2.48 4.32 -25.91
CA GLY A 45 -2.71 4.88 -24.58
C GLY A 45 -4.06 4.48 -24.01
N ASP A 46 -4.08 4.32 -22.71
CA ASP A 46 -5.27 3.99 -21.94
C ASP A 46 -5.20 4.66 -20.57
N VAL A 47 -6.29 4.62 -19.82
CA VAL A 47 -6.35 5.07 -18.44
C VAL A 47 -6.78 3.88 -17.57
N VAL A 48 -5.94 3.54 -16.61
CA VAL A 48 -6.23 2.50 -15.62
C VAL A 48 -6.69 3.16 -14.33
N THR A 49 -7.86 2.77 -13.84
CA THR A 49 -8.37 3.26 -12.55
C THR A 49 -7.80 2.41 -11.43
N VAL A 50 -6.97 3.00 -10.59
CA VAL A 50 -6.37 2.33 -9.44
C VAL A 50 -7.06 2.78 -8.16
N THR A 51 -7.48 1.82 -7.35
CA THR A 51 -7.98 2.07 -5.99
C THR A 51 -6.92 1.66 -4.98
N ALA A 52 -6.49 2.61 -4.14
CA ALA A 52 -5.58 2.36 -3.04
C ALA A 52 -6.37 2.22 -1.74
N ASN A 53 -6.17 1.12 -1.02
CA ASN A 53 -6.84 0.84 0.24
C ASN A 53 -5.84 0.95 1.39
N ASN A 54 -6.30 1.51 2.51
CA ASN A 54 -5.53 1.61 3.74
C ASN A 54 -4.20 2.38 3.56
N VAL A 55 -4.19 3.42 2.71
CA VAL A 55 -3.07 4.37 2.69
C VAL A 55 -3.02 5.02 4.08
N PRO A 56 -1.90 4.94 4.81
CA PRO A 56 -1.83 5.49 6.16
C PRO A 56 -2.11 7.00 6.20
N ALA A 57 -2.73 7.46 7.26
CA ALA A 57 -3.05 8.88 7.42
C ALA A 57 -1.79 9.76 7.34
N GLY A 58 -1.89 10.90 6.67
CA GLY A 58 -0.78 11.82 6.47
C GLY A 58 0.30 11.29 5.52
N GLN A 59 0.00 10.26 4.72
CA GLN A 59 0.95 9.69 3.77
C GLN A 59 0.47 9.81 2.33
N GLY A 60 1.45 9.87 1.43
CA GLY A 60 1.21 9.93 0.01
C GLY A 60 1.92 8.81 -0.76
N ILE A 61 1.43 8.58 -1.96
CA ILE A 61 1.93 7.59 -2.90
C ILE A 61 2.11 8.19 -4.29
N TYR A 62 3.09 7.68 -5.01
CA TYR A 62 3.25 7.86 -6.44
C TYR A 62 2.82 6.59 -7.18
N LEU A 63 2.07 6.76 -8.28
CA LEU A 63 1.71 5.70 -9.20
C LEU A 63 2.24 6.06 -10.58
N ARG A 64 3.03 5.19 -11.19
CA ARG A 64 3.59 5.44 -12.52
C ARG A 64 3.83 4.15 -13.30
N LEU A 65 3.77 4.24 -14.62
CA LEU A 65 4.11 3.14 -15.50
C LEU A 65 5.63 2.91 -15.49
N CYS A 66 6.04 1.67 -15.32
CA CYS A 66 7.45 1.24 -15.30
C CYS A 66 7.63 -0.05 -16.08
N ALA A 67 8.83 -0.24 -16.63
CA ALA A 67 9.28 -1.53 -17.12
C ALA A 67 9.70 -2.44 -15.95
N GLY A 68 9.40 -3.72 -16.04
CA GLY A 68 9.75 -4.74 -15.06
C GLY A 68 8.62 -5.71 -14.78
N THR A 69 8.90 -6.67 -13.92
CA THR A 69 7.96 -7.69 -13.44
C THR A 69 7.69 -7.49 -11.95
N LEU A 70 6.68 -8.18 -11.43
CA LEU A 70 6.43 -8.25 -9.99
C LEU A 70 7.67 -8.80 -9.24
N ALA A 71 8.37 -9.77 -9.84
CA ALA A 71 9.59 -10.35 -9.25
C ALA A 71 10.75 -9.34 -9.21
N ASP A 72 10.86 -8.47 -10.20
CA ASP A 72 11.88 -7.40 -10.22
C ASP A 72 11.54 -6.32 -9.18
N ALA A 73 10.26 -5.94 -9.08
CA ALA A 73 9.80 -4.98 -8.08
C ALA A 73 10.03 -5.47 -6.63
N ALA A 74 10.00 -6.78 -6.40
CA ALA A 74 10.32 -7.38 -5.10
C ALA A 74 11.82 -7.29 -4.72
N LYS A 75 12.71 -7.08 -5.72
CA LYS A 75 14.16 -6.91 -5.51
C LYS A 75 14.58 -5.45 -5.35
N GLY A 76 13.71 -4.53 -5.72
CA GLY A 76 13.94 -3.09 -5.66
C GLY A 76 13.00 -2.33 -6.58
N ARG A 77 13.06 -1.01 -6.50
CA ARG A 77 12.22 -0.15 -7.33
C ARG A 77 12.65 -0.20 -8.80
N PRO A 78 11.71 -0.30 -9.75
CA PRO A 78 12.03 -0.21 -11.17
C PRO A 78 12.78 1.08 -11.50
N ALA A 79 13.80 0.97 -12.33
CA ALA A 79 14.61 2.12 -12.77
C ALA A 79 13.98 2.84 -13.96
N ASP A 80 13.46 2.06 -14.93
CA ASP A 80 12.93 2.57 -16.19
C ASP A 80 11.42 2.82 -16.07
N CYS A 81 11.04 4.06 -15.81
CA CYS A 81 9.65 4.49 -15.64
C CYS A 81 9.37 5.77 -16.45
N VAL A 82 8.10 6.05 -16.68
CA VAL A 82 7.65 7.34 -17.22
C VAL A 82 8.12 8.49 -16.34
N GLY A 83 8.24 9.68 -16.93
CA GLY A 83 8.64 10.90 -16.22
C GLY A 83 7.64 11.31 -15.13
N MET A 84 8.06 12.28 -14.32
CA MET A 84 7.21 12.80 -13.23
C MET A 84 5.96 13.51 -13.75
N ASP A 85 5.98 14.05 -14.96
CA ASP A 85 4.86 14.65 -15.67
C ASP A 85 3.72 13.67 -15.98
N LYS A 86 4.03 12.36 -16.00
CA LYS A 86 3.09 11.24 -16.21
C LYS A 86 2.85 10.44 -14.93
N THR A 87 3.40 10.89 -13.81
CA THR A 87 3.24 10.23 -12.51
C THR A 87 2.02 10.80 -11.79
N VAL A 88 1.15 9.94 -11.30
CA VAL A 88 0.05 10.35 -10.42
C VAL A 88 0.58 10.43 -8.99
N TRP A 89 0.44 11.58 -8.37
CA TRP A 89 0.70 11.78 -6.94
C TRP A 89 -0.63 11.85 -6.20
N ALA A 90 -0.80 11.02 -5.18
CA ALA A 90 -1.98 10.99 -4.34
C ALA A 90 -1.60 10.95 -2.87
N SER A 91 -2.39 11.59 -2.01
CA SER A 91 -2.14 11.63 -0.56
C SER A 91 -3.44 11.55 0.23
N THR A 92 -3.36 11.01 1.43
CA THR A 92 -4.42 11.11 2.45
C THR A 92 -4.33 12.41 3.24
N ASP A 93 -3.25 13.18 3.08
CA ASP A 93 -3.10 14.51 3.65
C ASP A 93 -3.53 15.56 2.61
N ALA A 94 -4.67 16.18 2.84
CA ALA A 94 -5.14 17.34 2.05
C ALA A 94 -4.53 18.66 2.52
N GLY A 95 -3.51 18.60 3.38
CA GLY A 95 -2.84 19.75 3.97
C GLY A 95 -1.92 20.51 3.02
N SER A 96 -1.18 21.46 3.58
CA SER A 96 -0.31 22.38 2.83
C SER A 96 0.84 21.72 2.07
N LEU A 97 1.31 20.55 2.53
CA LEU A 97 2.44 19.84 1.92
C LEU A 97 2.04 19.04 0.68
N SER A 98 0.77 18.65 0.57
CA SER A 98 0.26 17.81 -0.52
C SER A 98 -0.93 18.44 -1.27
N GLN A 99 -1.03 19.76 -1.27
CA GLN A 99 -2.13 20.48 -1.93
C GLN A 99 -2.29 20.21 -3.43
N HIS A 100 -1.24 19.72 -4.10
CA HIS A 100 -1.27 19.31 -5.51
C HIS A 100 -1.47 17.81 -5.71
N ALA A 101 -1.54 17.04 -4.63
CA ALA A 101 -1.82 15.62 -4.71
C ALA A 101 -3.31 15.37 -4.94
N SER A 102 -3.62 14.29 -5.64
CA SER A 102 -4.97 13.74 -5.69
C SER A 102 -5.34 13.15 -4.33
N ASP A 103 -6.64 13.04 -4.05
CA ASP A 103 -7.13 12.37 -2.85
C ASP A 103 -6.92 10.85 -2.95
N ALA A 104 -6.00 10.31 -2.15
CA ALA A 104 -5.68 8.88 -2.15
C ALA A 104 -6.82 7.97 -1.66
N THR A 105 -7.90 8.54 -1.11
CA THR A 105 -9.10 7.79 -0.71
C THR A 105 -10.09 7.58 -1.88
N LYS A 106 -9.81 8.16 -3.04
CA LYS A 106 -10.62 8.10 -4.24
C LYS A 106 -9.94 7.25 -5.31
N PRO A 107 -10.72 6.73 -6.29
CA PRO A 107 -10.14 6.09 -7.47
C PRO A 107 -9.20 7.05 -8.22
N LEU A 108 -7.99 6.57 -8.55
CA LEU A 108 -6.92 7.33 -9.17
C LEU A 108 -6.81 6.97 -10.65
N GLN A 109 -6.79 7.96 -11.53
CA GLN A 109 -6.70 7.77 -12.98
C GLN A 109 -5.22 7.76 -13.37
N VAL A 110 -4.68 6.60 -13.73
CA VAL A 110 -3.27 6.43 -14.11
C VAL A 110 -3.17 6.29 -15.63
N PRO A 111 -2.59 7.27 -16.33
CA PRO A 111 -2.37 7.16 -17.76
C PRO A 111 -1.26 6.14 -18.04
N VAL A 112 -1.52 5.25 -19.00
CA VAL A 112 -0.57 4.22 -19.43
C VAL A 112 -0.48 4.19 -20.96
N VAL A 113 0.65 3.80 -21.49
CA VAL A 113 0.92 3.72 -22.93
C VAL A 113 1.91 2.61 -23.20
N ALA A 114 1.78 1.90 -24.33
CA ALA A 114 2.69 0.79 -24.61
C ALA A 114 4.14 1.23 -24.85
N GLN A 115 4.38 2.45 -25.35
CA GLN A 115 5.74 2.96 -25.57
C GLN A 115 5.97 4.26 -24.82
N PHE A 116 7.08 4.33 -24.10
CA PHE A 116 7.50 5.54 -23.39
C PHE A 116 9.04 5.66 -23.35
N THR A 117 9.52 6.85 -23.03
CA THR A 117 10.96 7.09 -22.83
C THR A 117 11.30 7.13 -21.35
N SER A 118 12.46 6.55 -20.98
CA SER A 118 13.08 6.64 -19.67
C SER A 118 14.55 7.00 -19.84
N GLY A 119 14.92 8.26 -19.55
CA GLY A 119 16.19 8.80 -19.96
C GLY A 119 16.35 8.71 -21.49
N ASP A 120 17.45 8.09 -21.96
CA ASP A 120 17.75 7.91 -23.39
C ASP A 120 17.16 6.60 -23.96
N LYS A 121 16.41 5.85 -23.19
CA LYS A 121 15.84 4.55 -23.58
C LYS A 121 14.41 4.70 -24.05
N THR A 122 14.05 4.04 -25.15
CA THR A 122 12.66 3.78 -25.51
C THR A 122 12.24 2.42 -24.96
N ILE A 123 11.22 2.41 -24.13
CA ILE A 123 10.62 1.19 -23.55
C ILE A 123 9.38 0.83 -24.36
N ASP A 124 9.26 -0.44 -24.75
CA ASP A 124 8.12 -0.97 -25.48
C ASP A 124 7.48 -2.12 -24.68
N CYS A 125 6.40 -1.81 -24.00
CA CYS A 125 5.65 -2.74 -23.13
C CYS A 125 4.93 -3.86 -23.89
N THR A 126 4.95 -3.85 -25.24
CA THR A 126 4.51 -5.01 -26.04
C THR A 126 5.63 -6.05 -26.16
N LYS A 127 6.88 -5.69 -25.85
CA LYS A 127 8.07 -6.54 -25.95
C LYS A 127 8.70 -6.87 -24.61
N VAL A 128 8.53 -5.98 -23.62
CA VAL A 128 9.03 -6.20 -22.27
C VAL A 128 7.87 -6.11 -21.27
N ALA A 129 8.02 -6.78 -20.14
CA ALA A 129 7.04 -6.67 -19.07
C ALA A 129 6.99 -5.24 -18.53
N CYS A 130 5.78 -4.74 -18.29
CA CYS A 130 5.52 -3.43 -17.70
C CYS A 130 4.41 -3.51 -16.66
N GLY A 131 4.30 -2.49 -15.83
CA GLY A 131 3.23 -2.38 -14.86
C GLY A 131 3.20 -1.03 -14.18
N ILE A 132 2.15 -0.79 -13.40
CA ILE A 132 2.07 0.37 -12.53
C ILE A 132 2.85 0.07 -11.26
N HIS A 133 3.93 0.81 -11.02
CA HIS A 133 4.64 0.82 -9.76
C HIS A 133 4.03 1.87 -8.83
N VAL A 134 3.60 1.41 -7.66
CA VAL A 134 3.13 2.25 -6.57
C VAL A 134 4.21 2.29 -5.50
N ARG A 135 4.53 3.47 -5.00
CA ARG A 135 5.53 3.64 -3.95
C ARG A 135 5.18 4.80 -3.03
N ARG A 136 5.79 4.82 -1.86
CA ARG A 136 5.76 5.98 -0.98
C ARG A 136 6.22 7.25 -1.71
N ASP A 137 5.57 8.37 -1.44
CA ASP A 137 5.95 9.67 -2.02
C ASP A 137 7.24 10.23 -1.37
N HIS A 138 7.68 11.42 -1.84
CA HIS A 138 8.91 12.07 -1.39
C HIS A 138 8.87 12.50 0.08
N LEU A 139 7.69 12.65 0.68
CA LEU A 139 7.54 13.03 2.09
C LEU A 139 7.90 11.88 3.02
N GLY A 140 7.79 10.62 2.56
CA GLY A 140 8.18 9.43 3.32
C GLY A 140 9.63 9.01 3.19
N GLY A 141 10.40 9.68 2.32
CA GLY A 141 11.80 9.33 2.04
C GLY A 141 11.97 8.23 1.00
N SER A 142 13.19 8.15 0.45
CA SER A 142 13.51 7.24 -0.66
C SER A 142 13.69 5.77 -0.24
N THR A 143 13.89 5.52 1.05
CA THR A 143 14.18 4.19 1.61
C THR A 143 12.96 3.50 2.24
N ASP A 144 11.81 4.16 2.28
CA ASP A 144 10.58 3.55 2.77
C ASP A 144 9.89 2.77 1.64
N PHE A 145 9.94 1.45 1.73
CA PHE A 145 9.34 0.50 0.79
C PHE A 145 8.00 -0.08 1.27
N SER A 146 7.47 0.38 2.40
CA SER A 146 6.27 -0.18 3.03
C SER A 146 5.03 -0.13 2.14
N LEU A 147 4.92 0.90 1.29
CA LEU A 147 3.83 1.10 0.35
C LEU A 147 4.18 0.68 -1.09
N ASP A 148 5.32 0.03 -1.32
CA ASP A 148 5.70 -0.40 -2.65
C ASP A 148 4.82 -1.58 -3.09
N ARG A 149 4.14 -1.41 -4.24
CA ARG A 149 3.31 -2.42 -4.91
C ARG A 149 3.56 -2.35 -6.41
N PHE A 150 3.30 -3.45 -7.10
CA PHE A 150 3.42 -3.51 -8.55
C PHE A 150 2.19 -4.20 -9.15
N ILE A 151 1.55 -3.53 -10.12
CA ILE A 151 0.39 -4.05 -10.85
C ILE A 151 0.85 -4.36 -12.27
N PRO A 152 1.05 -5.64 -12.63
CA PRO A 152 1.44 -6.01 -13.99
C PRO A 152 0.39 -5.59 -15.01
N LEU A 153 0.85 -5.09 -16.17
CA LEU A 153 -0.01 -4.68 -17.28
C LEU A 153 0.37 -5.42 -18.55
N THR A 154 -0.63 -5.67 -19.41
CA THR A 154 -0.41 -6.16 -20.78
C THR A 154 -1.16 -5.28 -21.78
N PHE A 155 -0.47 -4.97 -22.88
CA PHE A 155 -1.04 -4.20 -23.98
C PHE A 155 -1.44 -5.15 -25.11
N GLY A 156 -2.66 -5.03 -25.59
CA GLY A 156 -3.20 -5.78 -26.71
C GLY A 156 -3.03 -5.04 -28.03
N ALA A 157 -3.17 -5.80 -29.13
CA ALA A 157 -3.18 -5.24 -30.48
C ALA A 157 -4.51 -4.54 -30.76
#